data_55c2f1c49a717adfa0386450fff07728
#
_entry.id   55c2f1c49a717adfa0386450fff07728
#
_cell.length_a   1.000
_cell.length_b   1.000
_cell.length_c   1.000
_cell.angle_alpha   90.00
_cell.angle_beta   90.00
_cell.angle_gamma   90.00
#
_symmetry.space_group_name_H-M   'P 1'
#
loop_
_entity.id
_entity.type
_entity.pdbx_description
1 polymer ?
#
loop_
_entity_poly.entity_id
_entity_poly.type
_entity_poly.pdbx_seq_one_letter_code
_entity_poly.pdbx_strand_id
1 'polypeptide(L)'
;MPTVNKKTKLQVIKKPLDLFSEYKVEVKKKNALKMIDLFAGIGGIRQGFESIGCESVFSSEWDASAQKTYAENFNEVPYGDITKVDPEEIPSFDVILAGFPCQPFSQAGKKLGLADTRGTLFFDIAKIVSRHRPRVVFLENVKRFKSHDEGRTFETIKTILEDLGYTIYSKVLNAKDFGVPQNRERVYIIGFLGQTEFSFPEPSGIKTRLGDILEKEVDPKYTLSDKLWAGHQRRKKEHAEKGYGFGYSMFNHDSVYTSTISARYYKDGSEILIEQEGKNPRKLTPREAARLQGFPDTFKLASSDTQAYKQFGNSVAVPVIKALAKEIEKALKKLKQTSSITFKDVDIDEIKKESVRTVITNLKKEVTA
;
A
#
# COMPACT_ATOMS: atom_id res chain seq x y z
N MET A 1 -37.92 9.24 -35.99
CA MET A 1 -36.64 9.99 -36.09
C MET A 1 -36.04 10.07 -34.69
N PRO A 2 -34.94 9.43 -34.40
CA PRO A 2 -34.30 9.54 -33.09
C PRO A 2 -33.32 10.71 -33.10
N THR A 3 -33.44 11.54 -32.10
CA THR A 3 -32.62 12.74 -31.83
C THR A 3 -31.20 12.36 -31.50
N VAL A 4 -30.27 12.85 -32.30
CA VAL A 4 -28.81 12.72 -32.08
C VAL A 4 -28.38 13.54 -30.89
N ASN A 5 -27.73 12.90 -29.94
CA ASN A 5 -27.24 13.52 -28.70
C ASN A 5 -25.85 14.13 -28.91
N LYS A 6 -25.63 15.27 -28.26
CA LYS A 6 -24.62 16.28 -28.52
C LYS A 6 -23.20 15.85 -28.11
N LYS A 7 -22.28 15.98 -29.05
CA LYS A 7 -20.89 16.46 -29.01
C LYS A 7 -20.04 16.18 -27.73
N THR A 8 -19.27 15.12 -27.81
CA THR A 8 -18.00 14.97 -27.05
C THR A 8 -16.93 15.82 -27.73
N LYS A 9 -16.41 16.84 -27.05
CA LYS A 9 -15.23 17.58 -27.54
C LYS A 9 -13.97 16.75 -27.34
N LEU A 10 -13.37 16.32 -28.44
CA LEU A 10 -12.02 15.74 -28.47
C LEU A 10 -10.99 16.87 -28.34
N GLN A 11 -10.17 16.84 -27.28
CA GLN A 11 -8.96 17.65 -27.20
C GLN A 11 -7.79 16.82 -27.69
N VAL A 12 -7.20 17.24 -28.81
CA VAL A 12 -6.00 16.65 -29.37
C VAL A 12 -4.79 17.39 -28.78
N ILE A 13 -4.01 16.69 -27.96
CA ILE A 13 -2.74 17.20 -27.47
C ILE A 13 -1.64 16.82 -28.49
N LYS A 14 -1.12 17.81 -29.23
CA LYS A 14 0.00 17.61 -30.15
C LYS A 14 1.31 17.55 -29.37
N LYS A 15 2.00 16.41 -29.40
CA LYS A 15 3.45 16.31 -29.12
C LYS A 15 4.25 16.40 -30.44
N PRO A 16 5.55 16.80 -30.40
CA PRO A 16 6.38 16.88 -31.62
C PRO A 16 6.51 15.52 -32.30
N LEU A 17 6.61 15.53 -33.61
CA LEU A 17 6.60 14.38 -34.51
C LEU A 17 7.65 13.34 -34.14
N ASP A 18 7.16 12.12 -33.82
CA ASP A 18 7.90 10.90 -34.02
C ASP A 18 7.07 10.02 -34.96
N LEU A 19 7.63 9.66 -36.12
CA LEU A 19 6.88 9.17 -37.29
C LEU A 19 6.29 7.75 -37.17
N PHE A 20 6.40 7.08 -35.98
CA PHE A 20 5.95 5.70 -35.78
C PHE A 20 5.20 5.46 -34.44
N SER A 21 4.60 6.47 -33.83
CA SER A 21 3.82 6.24 -32.62
C SER A 21 2.32 6.09 -32.93
N GLU A 22 1.76 4.92 -32.60
CA GLU A 22 0.31 4.71 -32.56
C GLU A 22 -0.33 5.70 -31.59
N TYR A 23 -1.28 6.48 -32.09
CA TYR A 23 -2.04 7.43 -31.30
C TYR A 23 -2.98 6.68 -30.34
N LYS A 24 -2.66 6.61 -29.05
CA LYS A 24 -3.64 6.27 -28.02
C LYS A 24 -4.52 7.49 -27.74
N VAL A 25 -5.76 7.45 -28.15
CA VAL A 25 -6.77 8.43 -27.77
C VAL A 25 -7.22 8.13 -26.35
N GLU A 26 -6.70 8.88 -25.37
CA GLU A 26 -7.25 8.82 -24.01
C GLU A 26 -8.60 9.55 -23.96
N VAL A 27 -9.68 8.80 -23.88
CA VAL A 27 -11.00 9.34 -23.60
C VAL A 27 -11.10 9.64 -22.11
N LYS A 28 -10.81 10.88 -21.69
CA LYS A 28 -11.05 11.34 -20.32
C LYS A 28 -12.53 11.21 -20.00
N LYS A 29 -12.86 10.36 -19.03
CA LYS A 29 -14.24 10.28 -18.50
C LYS A 29 -14.61 11.63 -17.87
N LYS A 30 -15.68 12.21 -18.31
CA LYS A 30 -16.28 13.41 -17.72
C LYS A 30 -16.65 13.07 -16.28
N ASN A 31 -16.01 13.69 -15.26
CA ASN A 31 -16.16 13.46 -13.82
C ASN A 31 -15.39 12.26 -13.23
N ALA A 32 -14.19 11.98 -13.70
CA ALA A 32 -13.28 11.06 -12.97
C ALA A 32 -12.99 11.60 -11.57
N LEU A 33 -13.00 10.71 -10.57
CA LEU A 33 -12.55 11.06 -9.22
C LEU A 33 -11.06 11.37 -9.27
N LYS A 34 -10.66 12.48 -8.67
CA LYS A 34 -9.26 12.88 -8.52
C LYS A 34 -8.70 12.26 -7.26
N MET A 35 -7.49 11.71 -7.33
CA MET A 35 -6.82 11.14 -6.18
C MET A 35 -5.42 11.72 -5.99
N ILE A 36 -4.96 11.69 -4.75
CA ILE A 36 -3.55 11.88 -4.40
C ILE A 36 -3.01 10.59 -3.79
N ASP A 37 -1.73 10.27 -4.08
CA ASP A 37 -1.05 9.04 -3.65
C ASP A 37 0.15 9.40 -2.76
N LEU A 38 -0.01 9.28 -1.46
CA LEU A 38 1.01 9.61 -0.47
C LEU A 38 1.75 8.35 -0.01
N PHE A 39 3.08 8.47 0.19
CA PHE A 39 3.94 7.32 0.45
C PHE A 39 3.80 6.28 -0.67
N ALA A 40 3.73 6.78 -1.88
CA ALA A 40 3.25 6.08 -3.08
C ALA A 40 4.04 4.81 -3.41
N GLY A 41 5.29 4.69 -2.94
CA GLY A 41 6.15 3.56 -3.26
C GLY A 41 6.29 3.42 -4.78
N ILE A 42 5.81 2.30 -5.29
CA ILE A 42 5.77 2.02 -6.74
C ILE A 42 4.34 2.05 -7.32
N GLY A 43 3.41 2.72 -6.63
CA GLY A 43 2.05 2.95 -7.12
C GLY A 43 1.10 1.75 -7.00
N GLY A 44 1.32 0.85 -6.04
CA GLY A 44 0.45 -0.32 -5.85
C GLY A 44 -0.98 0.04 -5.47
N ILE A 45 -1.17 1.05 -4.60
CA ILE A 45 -2.51 1.55 -4.22
C ILE A 45 -3.13 2.29 -5.41
N ARG A 46 -2.37 3.16 -6.06
CA ARG A 46 -2.78 3.90 -7.26
C ARG A 46 -3.38 2.97 -8.32
N GLN A 47 -2.71 1.86 -8.68
CA GLN A 47 -3.23 0.91 -9.66
C GLN A 47 -4.63 0.37 -9.32
N GLY A 48 -4.91 0.16 -8.04
CA GLY A 48 -6.22 -0.27 -7.59
C GLY A 48 -7.30 0.77 -7.89
N PHE A 49 -7.04 2.04 -7.59
CA PHE A 49 -7.99 3.14 -7.82
C PHE A 49 -8.08 3.57 -9.28
N GLU A 50 -6.99 3.51 -10.06
CA GLU A 50 -7.06 3.71 -11.51
C GLU A 50 -7.98 2.68 -12.19
N SER A 51 -8.10 1.46 -11.64
CA SER A 51 -8.99 0.43 -12.19
C SER A 51 -10.48 0.80 -12.17
N ILE A 52 -10.87 1.76 -11.34
CA ILE A 52 -12.22 2.32 -11.26
C ILE A 52 -12.34 3.70 -11.96
N GLY A 53 -11.24 4.15 -12.59
CA GLY A 53 -11.19 5.40 -13.34
C GLY A 53 -10.85 6.63 -12.52
N CYS A 54 -10.23 6.48 -11.34
CA CYS A 54 -9.63 7.61 -10.63
C CYS A 54 -8.41 8.14 -11.39
N GLU A 55 -8.21 9.46 -11.36
CA GLU A 55 -7.05 10.14 -11.96
C GLU A 55 -6.13 10.68 -10.85
N SER A 56 -4.83 10.36 -10.89
CA SER A 56 -3.84 10.97 -9.99
C SER A 56 -3.61 12.43 -10.36
N VAL A 57 -3.64 13.30 -9.36
CA VAL A 57 -3.34 14.73 -9.52
C VAL A 57 -2.12 15.16 -8.71
N PHE A 58 -1.68 14.32 -7.79
CA PHE A 58 -0.49 14.54 -6.97
C PHE A 58 -0.02 13.21 -6.39
N SER A 59 1.29 13.01 -6.30
CA SER A 59 1.90 11.88 -5.60
C SER A 59 3.14 12.31 -4.83
N SER A 60 3.46 11.60 -3.74
CA SER A 60 4.63 11.84 -2.91
C SER A 60 5.29 10.51 -2.51
N GLU A 61 6.62 10.43 -2.72
CA GLU A 61 7.47 9.31 -2.32
C GLU A 61 8.89 9.85 -2.08
N TRP A 62 9.53 9.46 -1.00
CA TRP A 62 10.85 9.97 -0.63
C TRP A 62 12.02 9.11 -1.13
N ASP A 63 11.77 7.79 -1.37
CA ASP A 63 12.81 6.87 -1.88
C ASP A 63 13.03 7.09 -3.37
N ALA A 64 14.20 7.63 -3.73
CA ALA A 64 14.52 7.96 -5.12
C ALA A 64 14.44 6.76 -6.09
N SER A 65 14.71 5.52 -5.62
CA SER A 65 14.56 4.34 -6.45
C SER A 65 13.10 3.98 -6.70
N ALA A 66 12.24 4.18 -5.70
CA ALA A 66 10.79 4.00 -5.85
C ALA A 66 10.20 5.07 -6.77
N GLN A 67 10.59 6.34 -6.60
CA GLN A 67 10.19 7.44 -7.52
C GLN A 67 10.51 7.12 -8.97
N LYS A 68 11.73 6.60 -9.25
CA LYS A 68 12.13 6.23 -10.60
C LYS A 68 11.22 5.14 -11.17
N THR A 69 10.98 4.06 -10.42
CA THR A 69 10.08 2.99 -10.84
C THR A 69 8.64 3.49 -11.03
N TYR A 70 8.17 4.37 -10.15
CA TYR A 70 6.86 5.02 -10.27
C TYR A 70 6.78 5.85 -11.56
N ALA A 71 7.76 6.72 -11.81
CA ALA A 71 7.79 7.58 -12.99
C ALA A 71 7.81 6.77 -14.31
N GLU A 72 8.57 5.67 -14.35
CA GLU A 72 8.63 4.79 -15.53
C GLU A 72 7.29 4.09 -15.83
N ASN A 73 6.44 3.89 -14.82
CA ASN A 73 5.16 3.21 -14.99
C ASN A 73 3.97 4.16 -15.18
N PHE A 74 4.01 5.34 -14.57
CA PHE A 74 2.88 6.28 -14.56
C PHE A 74 3.14 7.57 -15.32
N ASN A 75 4.36 7.76 -15.85
CA ASN A 75 4.78 9.00 -16.53
C ASN A 75 4.57 10.25 -15.64
N GLU A 76 4.74 10.08 -14.33
CA GLU A 76 4.59 11.09 -13.29
C GLU A 76 5.73 10.93 -12.28
N VAL A 77 6.45 12.00 -11.97
CA VAL A 77 7.50 11.98 -10.94
C VAL A 77 6.87 12.39 -9.61
N PRO A 78 6.85 11.49 -8.59
CA PRO A 78 6.34 11.86 -7.29
C PRO A 78 7.16 13.00 -6.65
N TYR A 79 6.48 13.88 -5.92
CA TYR A 79 7.16 14.79 -5.00
C TYR A 79 7.96 13.99 -3.96
N GLY A 80 8.96 14.61 -3.37
CA GLY A 80 9.81 13.97 -2.38
C GLY A 80 9.11 13.74 -1.03
N ASP A 81 9.69 14.30 0.00
CA ASP A 81 9.23 14.19 1.38
C ASP A 81 7.96 15.01 1.61
N ILE A 82 6.84 14.32 1.90
CA ILE A 82 5.53 14.94 2.13
C ILE A 82 5.54 15.93 3.32
N THR A 83 6.43 15.75 4.29
CA THR A 83 6.54 16.65 5.44
C THR A 83 7.02 18.05 5.08
N LYS A 84 7.49 18.23 3.85
CA LYS A 84 7.99 19.51 3.30
C LYS A 84 7.02 20.15 2.32
N VAL A 85 5.89 19.50 2.05
CA VAL A 85 4.86 20.01 1.14
C VAL A 85 3.86 20.83 1.94
N ASP A 86 3.60 22.07 1.50
CA ASP A 86 2.50 22.84 2.03
C ASP A 86 1.18 22.25 1.54
N PRO A 87 0.24 21.91 2.42
CA PRO A 87 -1.08 21.44 2.00
C PRO A 87 -1.80 22.37 1.01
N GLU A 88 -1.52 23.69 1.06
CA GLU A 88 -2.10 24.66 0.12
C GLU A 88 -1.64 24.48 -1.33
N GLU A 89 -0.45 23.90 -1.54
CA GLU A 89 0.11 23.66 -2.86
C GLU A 89 -0.45 22.39 -3.53
N ILE A 90 -1.16 21.53 -2.77
CA ILE A 90 -1.75 20.30 -3.29
C ILE A 90 -3.03 20.65 -4.07
N PRO A 91 -3.16 20.19 -5.33
CA PRO A 91 -4.38 20.41 -6.12
C PRO A 91 -5.61 19.80 -5.43
N SER A 92 -6.81 20.31 -5.70
CA SER A 92 -8.06 19.73 -5.19
C SER A 92 -8.26 18.29 -5.65
N PHE A 93 -8.72 17.42 -4.76
CA PHE A 93 -8.90 15.98 -5.00
C PHE A 93 -10.10 15.43 -4.22
N ASP A 94 -10.59 14.24 -4.63
CA ASP A 94 -11.72 13.54 -4.03
C ASP A 94 -11.28 12.43 -3.06
N VAL A 95 -10.11 11.83 -3.31
CA VAL A 95 -9.62 10.64 -2.59
C VAL A 95 -8.16 10.83 -2.19
N ILE A 96 -7.85 10.63 -0.93
CA ILE A 96 -6.47 10.52 -0.44
C ILE A 96 -6.12 9.05 -0.22
N LEU A 97 -5.01 8.61 -0.79
CA LEU A 97 -4.44 7.28 -0.64
C LEU A 97 -3.15 7.39 0.18
N ALA A 98 -3.01 6.57 1.22
CA ALA A 98 -1.79 6.58 2.01
C ALA A 98 -1.47 5.20 2.62
N GLY A 99 -0.41 4.58 2.12
CA GLY A 99 0.26 3.43 2.73
C GLY A 99 1.40 3.91 3.63
N PHE A 100 1.10 4.53 4.76
CA PHE A 100 2.12 5.20 5.58
C PHE A 100 2.97 4.22 6.40
N PRO A 101 4.27 4.51 6.63
CA PRO A 101 5.18 3.57 7.27
C PRO A 101 4.83 3.30 8.72
N CYS A 102 4.90 1.99 9.10
CA CYS A 102 4.57 1.47 10.42
C CYS A 102 5.79 1.31 11.34
N GLN A 103 6.95 1.86 11.03
CA GLN A 103 8.18 1.55 11.77
C GLN A 103 8.21 1.97 13.26
N PRO A 104 7.49 3.00 13.72
CA PRO A 104 7.30 3.19 15.17
C PRO A 104 6.46 2.07 15.80
N PHE A 105 5.65 1.38 14.98
CA PHE A 105 4.65 0.38 15.36
C PHE A 105 5.14 -1.07 15.18
N SER A 106 6.41 -1.30 14.79
CA SER A 106 6.98 -2.64 14.64
C SER A 106 7.77 -3.07 15.86
N GLN A 107 7.87 -4.40 16.09
CA GLN A 107 8.66 -4.97 17.22
C GLN A 107 10.15 -4.61 17.20
N ALA A 108 10.69 -4.16 16.06
CA ALA A 108 12.09 -3.76 15.92
C ALA A 108 12.34 -2.28 16.24
N GLY A 109 11.29 -1.47 16.44
CA GLY A 109 11.38 -0.08 16.87
C GLY A 109 11.30 0.06 18.40
N LYS A 110 11.77 1.18 18.93
CA LYS A 110 11.79 1.48 20.38
C LYS A 110 10.40 1.74 20.99
N LYS A 111 9.31 1.15 20.51
CA LYS A 111 7.90 1.29 20.99
C LYS A 111 7.46 2.74 21.28
N LEU A 112 8.01 3.74 20.57
CA LEU A 112 7.76 5.15 20.83
C LEU A 112 6.38 5.66 20.31
N GLY A 113 5.65 4.82 19.57
CA GLY A 113 4.32 5.15 19.10
C GLY A 113 4.26 6.47 18.31
N LEU A 114 3.30 7.32 18.64
CA LEU A 114 3.12 8.64 18.05
C LEU A 114 4.23 9.65 18.42
N ALA A 115 5.09 9.34 19.41
CA ALA A 115 6.22 10.19 19.78
C ALA A 115 7.45 10.01 18.87
N ASP A 116 7.52 8.93 18.07
CA ASP A 116 8.56 8.76 17.06
C ASP A 116 8.29 9.70 15.87
N THR A 117 9.34 10.29 15.31
CA THR A 117 9.24 11.20 14.15
C THR A 117 8.51 10.57 12.97
N ARG A 118 8.53 9.25 12.83
CA ARG A 118 7.83 8.48 11.81
C ARG A 118 6.36 8.21 12.14
N GLY A 119 5.97 8.18 13.42
CA GLY A 119 4.57 8.18 13.87
C GLY A 119 3.90 9.52 13.64
N THR A 120 4.67 10.56 13.41
CA THR A 120 4.16 11.91 13.10
C THR A 120 3.63 12.02 11.68
N LEU A 121 3.98 11.12 10.75
CA LEU A 121 3.53 11.17 9.35
C LEU A 121 2.00 11.08 9.17
N PHE A 122 1.30 10.45 10.10
CA PHE A 122 -0.16 10.50 10.11
C PHE A 122 -0.69 11.93 10.32
N PHE A 123 0.00 12.75 11.12
CA PHE A 123 -0.44 14.14 11.34
C PHE A 123 -0.27 14.98 10.08
N ASP A 124 0.71 14.67 9.22
CA ASP A 124 0.84 15.32 7.92
C ASP A 124 -0.32 14.93 7.00
N ILE A 125 -0.73 13.64 7.01
CA ILE A 125 -1.98 13.20 6.35
C ILE A 125 -3.18 13.96 6.93
N ALA A 126 -3.31 14.05 8.25
CA ALA A 126 -4.43 14.70 8.92
C ALA A 126 -4.51 16.20 8.58
N LYS A 127 -3.38 16.90 8.45
CA LYS A 127 -3.34 18.31 7.98
C LYS A 127 -3.89 18.44 6.56
N ILE A 128 -3.45 17.58 5.64
CA ILE A 128 -3.95 17.56 4.27
C ILE A 128 -5.45 17.25 4.25
N VAL A 129 -5.91 16.28 5.03
CA VAL A 129 -7.34 15.91 5.17
C VAL A 129 -8.14 17.09 5.76
N SER A 130 -7.63 17.75 6.80
CA SER A 130 -8.27 18.91 7.42
C SER A 130 -8.44 20.06 6.42
N ARG A 131 -7.42 20.33 5.59
CA ARG A 131 -7.43 21.42 4.61
C ARG A 131 -8.36 21.15 3.43
N HIS A 132 -8.26 19.95 2.84
CA HIS A 132 -8.91 19.63 1.57
C HIS A 132 -10.28 18.94 1.71
N ARG A 133 -10.55 18.32 2.86
CA ARG A 133 -11.80 17.60 3.13
C ARG A 133 -12.19 16.63 1.99
N PRO A 134 -11.30 15.71 1.57
CA PRO A 134 -11.60 14.79 0.49
C PRO A 134 -12.82 13.92 0.82
N ARG A 135 -13.52 13.46 -0.19
CA ARG A 135 -14.71 12.58 -0.03
C ARG A 135 -14.35 11.26 0.62
N VAL A 136 -13.11 10.77 0.37
CA VAL A 136 -12.61 9.49 0.88
C VAL A 136 -11.20 9.62 1.41
N VAL A 137 -10.96 9.06 2.58
CA VAL A 137 -9.64 8.79 3.15
C VAL A 137 -9.40 7.28 3.09
N PHE A 138 -8.36 6.85 2.40
CA PHE A 138 -7.94 5.46 2.30
C PHE A 138 -6.55 5.29 2.91
N LEU A 139 -6.47 4.55 4.02
CA LEU A 139 -5.22 4.27 4.71
C LEU A 139 -4.95 2.77 4.73
N GLU A 140 -3.69 2.38 4.52
CA GLU A 140 -3.22 0.99 4.63
C GLU A 140 -2.08 0.90 5.64
N ASN A 141 -2.07 -0.21 6.39
CA ASN A 141 -0.94 -0.51 7.28
C ASN A 141 -0.85 -2.01 7.58
N VAL A 142 0.21 -2.44 8.28
CA VAL A 142 0.35 -3.83 8.73
C VAL A 142 -0.73 -4.19 9.76
N LYS A 143 -1.14 -5.47 9.83
CA LYS A 143 -2.15 -5.97 10.79
C LYS A 143 -1.88 -5.53 12.24
N ARG A 144 -0.60 -5.58 12.67
CA ARG A 144 -0.19 -5.21 14.03
C ARG A 144 -0.45 -3.75 14.40
N PHE A 145 -0.64 -2.87 13.42
CA PHE A 145 -1.00 -1.49 13.66
C PHE A 145 -2.27 -1.37 14.52
N LYS A 146 -3.27 -2.25 14.30
CA LYS A 146 -4.54 -2.22 15.04
C LYS A 146 -4.39 -2.55 16.53
N SER A 147 -3.39 -3.34 16.91
CA SER A 147 -3.10 -3.71 18.30
C SER A 147 -1.88 -2.99 18.88
N HIS A 148 -1.28 -2.06 18.12
CA HIS A 148 -0.14 -1.30 18.59
C HIS A 148 -0.53 -0.42 19.77
N ASP A 149 0.35 -0.41 20.80
CA ASP A 149 0.11 0.37 22.02
C ASP A 149 -1.28 0.08 22.62
N GLU A 150 -1.62 -1.22 22.77
CA GLU A 150 -2.91 -1.68 23.26
C GLU A 150 -4.12 -1.14 22.48
N GLY A 151 -3.91 -0.79 21.20
CA GLY A 151 -4.92 -0.21 20.32
C GLY A 151 -5.00 1.32 20.37
N ARG A 152 -4.35 1.98 21.31
CA ARG A 152 -4.43 3.45 21.48
C ARG A 152 -4.07 4.22 20.22
N THR A 153 -3.05 3.76 19.50
CA THR A 153 -2.64 4.41 18.23
C THR A 153 -3.75 4.39 17.19
N PHE A 154 -4.42 3.26 17.02
CA PHE A 154 -5.52 3.13 16.07
C PHE A 154 -6.70 4.01 16.48
N GLU A 155 -7.09 3.99 17.77
CA GLU A 155 -8.18 4.80 18.27
C GLU A 155 -7.91 6.30 18.16
N THR A 156 -6.67 6.76 18.39
CA THR A 156 -6.28 8.16 18.18
C THR A 156 -6.50 8.59 16.73
N ILE A 157 -6.03 7.78 15.77
CA ILE A 157 -6.20 8.08 14.33
C ILE A 157 -7.69 8.11 13.96
N LYS A 158 -8.45 7.14 14.45
CA LYS A 158 -9.88 7.06 14.23
C LYS A 158 -10.59 8.30 14.76
N THR A 159 -10.34 8.68 16.02
CA THR A 159 -10.95 9.86 16.67
C THR A 159 -10.63 11.14 15.89
N ILE A 160 -9.38 11.36 15.50
CA ILE A 160 -8.99 12.54 14.70
C ILE A 160 -9.79 12.61 13.39
N LEU A 161 -9.92 11.50 12.68
CA LEU A 161 -10.69 11.48 11.43
C LEU A 161 -12.19 11.64 11.67
N GLU A 162 -12.75 11.08 12.76
CA GLU A 162 -14.14 11.29 13.14
C GLU A 162 -14.42 12.75 13.53
N ASP A 163 -13.53 13.39 14.28
CA ASP A 163 -13.62 14.83 14.60
C ASP A 163 -13.51 15.70 13.33
N LEU A 164 -12.78 15.24 12.32
CA LEU A 164 -12.75 15.86 10.99
C LEU A 164 -14.01 15.55 10.15
N GLY A 165 -15.03 14.88 10.69
CA GLY A 165 -16.33 14.67 10.06
C GLY A 165 -16.41 13.39 9.21
N TYR A 166 -15.50 12.43 9.38
CA TYR A 166 -15.50 11.18 8.63
C TYR A 166 -16.19 10.05 9.38
N THR A 167 -16.96 9.24 8.68
CA THR A 167 -17.40 7.91 9.16
C THR A 167 -16.32 6.90 8.83
N ILE A 168 -15.81 6.19 9.85
CA ILE A 168 -14.62 5.34 9.73
C ILE A 168 -14.98 3.85 9.74
N TYR A 169 -14.45 3.14 8.77
CA TYR A 169 -14.54 1.68 8.66
C TYR A 169 -13.13 1.09 8.67
N SER A 170 -12.93 -0.04 9.37
CA SER A 170 -11.65 -0.73 9.36
C SER A 170 -11.80 -2.25 9.37
N LYS A 171 -11.04 -2.93 8.51
CA LYS A 171 -10.99 -4.41 8.45
C LYS A 171 -9.57 -4.87 8.11
N VAL A 172 -9.18 -6.00 8.67
CA VAL A 172 -7.97 -6.72 8.23
C VAL A 172 -8.38 -7.64 7.09
N LEU A 173 -7.72 -7.51 5.94
CA LEU A 173 -7.91 -8.40 4.79
C LEU A 173 -6.61 -9.14 4.50
N ASN A 174 -6.72 -10.34 3.94
CA ASN A 174 -5.59 -11.17 3.56
C ASN A 174 -5.51 -11.29 2.03
N ALA A 175 -4.34 -11.06 1.46
CA ALA A 175 -4.12 -11.07 0.02
C ALA A 175 -4.49 -12.41 -0.64
N LYS A 176 -4.27 -13.54 0.06
CA LYS A 176 -4.63 -14.89 -0.44
C LYS A 176 -6.12 -15.05 -0.75
N ASP A 177 -6.96 -14.25 -0.14
CA ASP A 177 -8.42 -14.29 -0.34
C ASP A 177 -8.86 -13.49 -1.57
N PHE A 178 -7.91 -12.82 -2.26
CA PHE A 178 -8.17 -11.90 -3.38
C PHE A 178 -7.40 -12.26 -4.66
N GLY A 179 -6.99 -13.53 -4.82
CA GLY A 179 -6.46 -14.03 -6.08
C GLY A 179 -4.95 -13.90 -6.26
N VAL A 180 -4.18 -13.76 -5.17
CA VAL A 180 -2.72 -13.91 -5.18
C VAL A 180 -2.28 -14.96 -4.15
N PRO A 181 -1.28 -15.81 -4.45
CA PRO A 181 -0.86 -16.90 -3.57
C PRO A 181 0.07 -16.40 -2.44
N GLN A 182 -0.40 -15.41 -1.67
CA GLN A 182 0.39 -14.81 -0.59
C GLN A 182 -0.43 -14.61 0.68
N ASN A 183 0.02 -15.17 1.79
CA ASN A 183 -0.53 -14.89 3.11
C ASN A 183 -0.01 -13.53 3.61
N ARG A 184 -0.69 -12.44 3.20
CA ARG A 184 -0.34 -11.06 3.55
C ARG A 184 -1.54 -10.35 4.15
N GLU A 185 -1.54 -10.21 5.47
CA GLU A 185 -2.59 -9.51 6.20
C GLU A 185 -2.25 -8.02 6.36
N ARG A 186 -3.20 -7.16 6.00
CA ARG A 186 -3.10 -5.70 6.15
C ARG A 186 -4.39 -5.15 6.73
N VAL A 187 -4.28 -4.14 7.57
CA VAL A 187 -5.43 -3.35 7.99
C VAL A 187 -5.68 -2.25 6.97
N TYR A 188 -6.93 -2.12 6.58
CA TYR A 188 -7.43 -1.04 5.73
C TYR A 188 -8.37 -0.20 6.56
N ILE A 189 -8.16 1.12 6.54
CA ILE A 189 -8.97 2.12 7.24
C ILE A 189 -9.53 3.04 6.16
N ILE A 190 -10.86 3.09 6.09
CA ILE A 190 -11.56 3.85 5.05
C ILE A 190 -12.48 4.84 5.74
N GLY A 191 -12.27 6.13 5.48
CA GLY A 191 -13.10 7.21 5.96
C GLY A 191 -13.91 7.83 4.83
N PHE A 192 -15.19 8.02 5.05
CA PHE A 192 -16.07 8.78 4.14
C PHE A 192 -16.48 10.08 4.81
N LEU A 193 -16.37 11.19 4.09
CA LEU A 193 -16.81 12.48 4.59
C LEU A 193 -18.34 12.48 4.73
N GLY A 194 -18.82 12.67 5.96
CA GLY A 194 -20.23 12.52 6.32
C GLY A 194 -20.64 11.06 6.56
N GLN A 195 -21.95 10.84 6.66
CA GLN A 195 -22.51 9.50 6.89
C GLN A 195 -22.65 8.72 5.59
N THR A 196 -22.09 7.52 5.57
CA THR A 196 -22.07 6.64 4.40
C THR A 196 -22.21 5.20 4.86
N GLU A 197 -22.98 4.39 4.15
CA GLU A 197 -22.98 2.94 4.32
C GLU A 197 -21.89 2.33 3.45
N PHE A 198 -21.01 1.55 4.07
CA PHE A 198 -19.92 0.86 3.40
C PHE A 198 -19.78 -0.57 3.92
N SER A 199 -19.54 -1.51 3.02
CA SER A 199 -19.19 -2.89 3.34
C SER A 199 -17.88 -3.25 2.67
N PHE A 200 -17.00 -3.92 3.41
CA PHE A 200 -15.75 -4.45 2.85
C PHE A 200 -16.03 -5.56 1.82
N PRO A 201 -15.16 -5.72 0.82
CA PRO A 201 -15.32 -6.78 -0.16
C PRO A 201 -15.24 -8.16 0.50
N GLU A 202 -16.04 -9.08 -0.03
CA GLU A 202 -15.94 -10.50 0.31
C GLU A 202 -14.76 -11.15 -0.41
N PRO A 203 -14.23 -12.27 0.10
CA PRO A 203 -13.21 -13.07 -0.59
C PRO A 203 -13.61 -13.39 -2.03
N SER A 204 -12.65 -13.30 -2.95
CA SER A 204 -12.93 -13.48 -4.39
C SER A 204 -13.33 -14.92 -4.77
N GLY A 205 -13.08 -15.90 -3.90
CA GLY A 205 -13.26 -17.32 -4.21
C GLY A 205 -12.28 -17.90 -5.22
N ILE A 206 -11.36 -17.09 -5.75
CA ILE A 206 -10.34 -17.53 -6.71
C ILE A 206 -9.34 -18.43 -5.99
N LYS A 207 -9.25 -19.69 -6.45
CA LYS A 207 -8.21 -20.63 -6.01
C LYS A 207 -6.90 -20.26 -6.67
N THR A 208 -5.85 -20.09 -5.88
CA THR A 208 -4.51 -19.76 -6.35
C THR A 208 -3.53 -20.89 -6.06
N ARG A 209 -2.52 -21.01 -6.89
CA ARG A 209 -1.33 -21.84 -6.65
C ARG A 209 -0.10 -21.01 -6.90
N LEU A 210 0.96 -21.31 -6.19
CA LEU A 210 2.23 -20.64 -6.40
C LEU A 210 2.72 -20.81 -7.83
N GLY A 211 2.53 -22.00 -8.42
CA GLY A 211 2.86 -22.29 -9.80
C GLY A 211 2.26 -21.32 -10.82
N ASP A 212 1.13 -20.71 -10.52
CA ASP A 212 0.45 -19.77 -11.44
C ASP A 212 1.25 -18.47 -11.66
N ILE A 213 2.17 -18.15 -10.73
CA ILE A 213 3.01 -16.93 -10.81
C ILE A 213 4.48 -17.22 -11.15
N LEU A 214 4.91 -18.48 -11.10
CA LEU A 214 6.31 -18.86 -11.35
C LEU A 214 6.66 -18.75 -12.83
N GLU A 215 7.90 -18.33 -13.09
CA GLU A 215 8.49 -18.34 -14.44
C GLU A 215 8.93 -19.75 -14.80
N LYS A 216 8.75 -20.13 -16.07
CA LYS A 216 9.10 -21.47 -16.57
C LYS A 216 10.62 -21.70 -16.59
N GLU A 217 11.35 -20.66 -16.99
CA GLU A 217 12.80 -20.66 -17.04
C GLU A 217 13.33 -19.55 -16.10
N VAL A 218 14.22 -19.93 -15.20
CA VAL A 218 14.75 -19.04 -14.18
C VAL A 218 16.27 -19.09 -14.21
N ASP A 219 16.89 -17.92 -14.22
CA ASP A 219 18.36 -17.77 -14.16
C ASP A 219 18.92 -18.50 -12.93
N PRO A 220 19.93 -19.35 -13.10
CA PRO A 220 20.59 -20.09 -12.00
C PRO A 220 21.07 -19.21 -10.84
N LYS A 221 21.29 -17.91 -11.07
CA LYS A 221 21.68 -16.95 -10.01
C LYS A 221 20.71 -16.89 -8.83
N TYR A 222 19.44 -17.27 -9.05
CA TYR A 222 18.42 -17.29 -7.98
C TYR A 222 18.48 -18.55 -7.12
N THR A 223 19.16 -19.60 -7.56
CA THR A 223 19.43 -20.81 -6.78
C THR A 223 20.41 -20.49 -5.65
N LEU A 224 20.09 -20.96 -4.44
CA LEU A 224 20.96 -20.73 -3.29
C LEU A 224 22.28 -21.53 -3.45
N SER A 225 23.40 -20.87 -3.14
CA SER A 225 24.67 -21.60 -3.03
C SER A 225 24.61 -22.61 -1.88
N ASP A 226 25.42 -23.67 -1.94
CA ASP A 226 25.51 -24.69 -0.88
C ASP A 226 25.81 -24.08 0.49
N LYS A 227 26.70 -23.10 0.53
CA LYS A 227 27.04 -22.37 1.75
C LYS A 227 25.84 -21.62 2.35
N LEU A 228 25.05 -20.93 1.51
CA LEU A 228 23.89 -20.20 1.98
C LEU A 228 22.79 -21.16 2.43
N TRP A 229 22.54 -22.22 1.65
CA TRP A 229 21.56 -23.24 1.98
C TRP A 229 21.90 -23.98 3.30
N ALA A 230 23.12 -24.44 3.46
CA ALA A 230 23.58 -25.02 4.74
C ALA A 230 23.43 -24.04 5.92
N GLY A 231 23.66 -22.75 5.68
CA GLY A 231 23.46 -21.71 6.67
C GLY A 231 21.98 -21.55 7.10
N HIS A 232 21.04 -21.66 6.14
CA HIS A 232 19.60 -21.65 6.45
C HIS A 232 19.17 -22.87 7.26
N GLN A 233 19.64 -24.05 6.87
CA GLN A 233 19.33 -25.29 7.56
C GLN A 233 19.85 -25.26 9.00
N ARG A 234 21.10 -24.83 9.20
CA ARG A 234 21.71 -24.71 10.54
C ARG A 234 20.90 -23.72 11.40
N ARG A 235 20.62 -22.51 10.90
CA ARG A 235 19.85 -21.50 11.65
C ARG A 235 18.46 -22.01 12.04
N LYS A 236 17.77 -22.72 11.15
CA LYS A 236 16.46 -23.30 11.46
C LYS A 236 16.56 -24.31 12.61
N LYS A 237 17.58 -25.16 12.62
CA LYS A 237 17.84 -26.12 13.70
C LYS A 237 18.15 -25.42 15.02
N GLU A 238 19.09 -24.47 15.02
CA GLU A 238 19.47 -23.68 16.21
C GLU A 238 18.28 -22.91 16.80
N HIS A 239 17.41 -22.37 15.93
CA HIS A 239 16.21 -21.66 16.39
C HIS A 239 15.17 -22.62 16.97
N ALA A 240 14.99 -23.81 16.39
CA ALA A 240 14.09 -24.83 16.93
C ALA A 240 14.57 -25.30 18.32
N GLU A 241 15.87 -25.53 18.51
CA GLU A 241 16.49 -25.91 19.79
C GLU A 241 16.28 -24.84 20.87
N LYS A 242 16.22 -23.56 20.48
CA LYS A 242 15.94 -22.41 21.38
C LYS A 242 14.45 -22.11 21.58
N GLY A 243 13.56 -22.92 21.01
CA GLY A 243 12.11 -22.69 21.06
C GLY A 243 11.63 -21.51 20.20
N TYR A 244 12.46 -21.00 19.28
CA TYR A 244 12.08 -19.95 18.34
C TYR A 244 11.45 -20.57 17.09
N GLY A 245 10.28 -20.06 16.70
CA GLY A 245 9.57 -20.48 15.48
C GLY A 245 10.10 -19.88 14.17
N PHE A 246 11.34 -19.37 14.15
CA PHE A 246 11.92 -18.70 12.98
C PHE A 246 12.79 -19.66 12.18
N GLY A 247 12.74 -19.47 10.85
CA GLY A 247 13.56 -20.23 9.92
C GLY A 247 13.21 -19.86 8.50
N TYR A 248 13.67 -20.68 7.56
CA TYR A 248 13.22 -20.56 6.18
C TYR A 248 11.87 -21.25 6.00
N SER A 249 11.10 -20.76 5.01
CA SER A 249 9.87 -21.39 4.56
C SER A 249 10.05 -21.89 3.13
N MET A 250 9.67 -23.16 2.90
CA MET A 250 9.80 -23.85 1.61
C MET A 250 8.43 -23.99 0.97
N PHE A 251 8.37 -23.77 -0.35
CA PHE A 251 7.15 -23.85 -1.15
C PHE A 251 7.45 -24.54 -2.48
N ASN A 252 6.44 -25.16 -3.07
CA ASN A 252 6.48 -25.77 -4.37
C ASN A 252 5.36 -25.25 -5.27
N HIS A 253 5.28 -25.78 -6.48
CA HIS A 253 4.29 -25.41 -7.49
C HIS A 253 2.83 -25.51 -7.01
N ASP A 254 2.52 -26.51 -6.18
CA ASP A 254 1.17 -26.80 -5.69
C ASP A 254 0.81 -26.05 -4.41
N SER A 255 1.76 -25.32 -3.83
CA SER A 255 1.51 -24.52 -2.64
C SER A 255 0.41 -23.49 -2.88
N VAL A 256 -0.65 -23.51 -2.08
CA VAL A 256 -1.82 -22.64 -2.23
C VAL A 256 -1.47 -21.18 -1.98
N TYR A 257 -0.55 -20.93 -1.04
CA TYR A 257 -0.01 -19.59 -0.74
C TYR A 257 1.35 -19.69 -0.07
N THR A 258 2.09 -18.59 -0.15
CA THR A 258 3.39 -18.39 0.51
C THR A 258 3.28 -17.55 1.77
N SER A 259 4.38 -17.40 2.49
CA SER A 259 4.58 -16.35 3.49
C SER A 259 4.52 -14.96 2.85
N THR A 260 4.45 -13.91 3.68
CA THR A 260 4.54 -12.52 3.22
C THR A 260 5.95 -12.21 2.73
N ILE A 261 6.08 -11.71 1.49
CA ILE A 261 7.35 -11.11 1.04
C ILE A 261 7.62 -9.82 1.83
N SER A 262 8.81 -9.68 2.39
CA SER A 262 9.23 -8.49 3.13
C SER A 262 10.17 -7.60 2.31
N ALA A 263 10.32 -6.34 2.73
CA ALA A 263 11.31 -5.43 2.13
C ALA A 263 12.77 -5.92 2.28
N ARG A 264 13.01 -6.91 3.14
CA ARG A 264 14.33 -7.50 3.40
C ARG A 264 14.59 -8.78 2.59
N TYR A 265 13.64 -9.21 1.77
CA TYR A 265 13.73 -10.43 0.96
C TYR A 265 15.01 -10.50 0.10
N TYR A 266 15.52 -9.34 -0.33
CA TYR A 266 16.78 -9.27 -1.06
C TYR A 266 17.99 -9.86 -0.32
N LYS A 267 17.97 -9.92 1.02
CA LYS A 267 19.11 -10.38 1.81
C LYS A 267 19.38 -11.87 1.61
N ASP A 268 18.45 -12.71 2.01
CA ASP A 268 18.63 -14.17 1.96
C ASP A 268 17.41 -14.94 1.46
N GLY A 269 16.28 -14.26 1.28
CA GLY A 269 15.05 -14.84 0.72
C GLY A 269 14.37 -15.87 1.60
N SER A 270 14.74 -15.95 2.88
CA SER A 270 14.31 -17.03 3.78
C SER A 270 12.81 -17.14 3.99
N GLU A 271 12.06 -16.07 3.76
CA GLU A 271 10.61 -16.06 3.89
C GLU A 271 9.91 -16.93 2.83
N ILE A 272 10.49 -17.01 1.62
CA ILE A 272 9.90 -17.74 0.49
C ILE A 272 11.02 -18.37 -0.34
N LEU A 273 11.25 -19.66 -0.14
CA LEU A 273 12.15 -20.46 -0.97
C LEU A 273 11.34 -21.45 -1.81
N ILE A 274 11.70 -21.57 -3.08
CA ILE A 274 11.04 -22.44 -4.05
C ILE A 274 11.86 -23.71 -4.19
N GLU A 275 11.21 -24.86 -4.00
CA GLU A 275 11.79 -26.17 -4.21
C GLU A 275 12.22 -26.35 -5.67
N GLN A 276 13.38 -27.01 -5.86
CA GLN A 276 13.88 -27.43 -7.16
C GLN A 276 14.29 -28.90 -7.08
N GLU A 277 13.93 -29.69 -8.10
CA GLU A 277 14.33 -31.09 -8.18
C GLU A 277 15.85 -31.21 -8.38
N GLY A 278 16.51 -31.98 -7.52
CA GLY A 278 17.95 -32.24 -7.61
C GLY A 278 18.87 -31.04 -7.38
N LYS A 279 18.35 -29.91 -6.91
CA LYS A 279 19.12 -28.67 -6.67
C LYS A 279 18.75 -28.04 -5.31
N ASN A 280 19.61 -27.12 -4.86
CA ASN A 280 19.24 -26.25 -3.76
C ASN A 280 17.99 -25.42 -4.11
N PRO A 281 17.18 -25.04 -3.12
CA PRO A 281 16.04 -24.17 -3.37
C PRO A 281 16.47 -22.82 -3.93
N ARG A 282 15.54 -22.12 -4.59
CA ARG A 282 15.79 -20.80 -5.15
C ARG A 282 14.94 -19.72 -4.49
N LYS A 283 15.38 -18.49 -4.65
CA LYS A 283 14.54 -17.32 -4.37
C LYS A 283 13.53 -17.12 -5.53
N LEU A 284 12.50 -16.35 -5.26
CA LEU A 284 11.68 -15.75 -6.32
C LEU A 284 12.53 -14.84 -7.22
N THR A 285 12.20 -14.75 -8.50
CA THR A 285 12.71 -13.67 -9.34
C THR A 285 11.99 -12.35 -9.01
N PRO A 286 12.52 -11.19 -9.44
CA PRO A 286 11.80 -9.92 -9.32
C PRO A 286 10.43 -9.91 -10.01
N ARG A 287 10.29 -10.61 -11.15
CA ARG A 287 9.01 -10.75 -11.86
C ARG A 287 8.01 -11.59 -11.07
N GLU A 288 8.45 -12.68 -10.50
CA GLU A 288 7.62 -13.51 -9.62
C GLU A 288 7.19 -12.75 -8.36
N ALA A 289 8.09 -11.93 -7.78
CA ALA A 289 7.75 -11.05 -6.67
C ALA A 289 6.69 -9.99 -7.04
N ALA A 290 6.74 -9.46 -8.27
CA ALA A 290 5.72 -8.56 -8.80
C ALA A 290 4.37 -9.28 -8.94
N ARG A 291 4.35 -10.46 -9.57
CA ARG A 291 3.14 -11.28 -9.73
C ARG A 291 2.55 -11.71 -8.39
N LEU A 292 3.39 -12.00 -7.39
CA LEU A 292 2.96 -12.34 -6.03
C LEU A 292 2.20 -11.19 -5.34
N GLN A 293 2.46 -9.95 -5.74
CA GLN A 293 1.72 -8.76 -5.31
C GLN A 293 0.59 -8.38 -6.30
N GLY A 294 0.39 -9.15 -7.37
CA GLY A 294 -0.65 -8.92 -8.36
C GLY A 294 -0.39 -7.76 -9.32
N PHE A 295 0.88 -7.37 -9.49
CA PHE A 295 1.27 -6.42 -10.54
C PHE A 295 1.25 -7.10 -11.90
N PRO A 296 0.82 -6.40 -12.98
CA PRO A 296 0.79 -6.96 -14.32
C PRO A 296 2.20 -7.15 -14.88
N ASP A 297 2.36 -8.07 -15.83
CA ASP A 297 3.66 -8.32 -16.47
C ASP A 297 4.19 -7.12 -17.28
N THR A 298 3.32 -6.21 -17.67
CA THR A 298 3.68 -4.93 -18.31
C THR A 298 4.30 -3.93 -17.34
N PHE A 299 4.19 -4.15 -16.03
CA PHE A 299 4.79 -3.26 -15.04
C PHE A 299 6.32 -3.31 -15.12
N LYS A 300 6.95 -2.16 -15.30
CA LYS A 300 8.40 -2.01 -15.37
C LYS A 300 9.02 -2.17 -14.00
N LEU A 301 10.00 -3.06 -13.89
CA LEU A 301 10.69 -3.35 -12.65
C LEU A 301 11.86 -2.38 -12.42
N ALA A 302 12.27 -2.23 -11.16
CA ALA A 302 13.52 -1.54 -10.83
C ALA A 302 14.71 -2.21 -11.53
N SER A 303 15.74 -1.43 -11.82
CA SER A 303 16.94 -1.88 -12.54
C SER A 303 17.80 -2.89 -11.79
N SER A 304 17.63 -3.04 -10.48
CA SER A 304 18.34 -4.04 -9.67
C SER A 304 17.39 -4.92 -8.89
N ASP A 305 17.72 -6.22 -8.79
CA ASP A 305 16.95 -7.20 -8.01
C ASP A 305 16.75 -6.76 -6.56
N THR A 306 17.78 -6.17 -5.95
CA THR A 306 17.72 -5.66 -4.56
C THR A 306 16.64 -4.59 -4.41
N GLN A 307 16.58 -3.63 -5.33
CA GLN A 307 15.57 -2.58 -5.29
C GLN A 307 14.18 -3.14 -5.61
N ALA A 308 14.07 -4.04 -6.58
CA ALA A 308 12.81 -4.69 -6.92
C ALA A 308 12.22 -5.42 -5.70
N TYR A 309 13.00 -6.24 -5.01
CA TYR A 309 12.53 -6.93 -3.80
C TYR A 309 12.14 -5.96 -2.67
N LYS A 310 12.93 -4.91 -2.45
CA LYS A 310 12.61 -3.87 -1.46
C LYS A 310 11.27 -3.20 -1.79
N GLN A 311 11.05 -2.86 -3.06
CA GLN A 311 9.86 -2.19 -3.55
C GLN A 311 8.62 -3.10 -3.45
N PHE A 312 8.68 -4.36 -3.93
CA PHE A 312 7.56 -5.28 -3.83
C PHE A 312 7.27 -5.70 -2.38
N GLY A 313 8.28 -5.85 -1.54
CA GLY A 313 8.10 -6.12 -0.11
C GLY A 313 7.38 -5.00 0.64
N ASN A 314 7.67 -3.74 0.30
CA ASN A 314 6.98 -2.56 0.85
C ASN A 314 5.60 -2.33 0.22
N SER A 315 5.35 -2.84 -0.99
CA SER A 315 4.12 -2.60 -1.71
C SER A 315 2.92 -3.37 -1.14
N VAL A 316 1.77 -3.17 -1.74
CA VAL A 316 0.49 -3.81 -1.40
C VAL A 316 0.13 -4.89 -2.42
N ALA A 317 -0.80 -5.79 -2.06
CA ALA A 317 -1.41 -6.70 -3.01
C ALA A 317 -2.47 -5.94 -3.83
N VAL A 318 -2.16 -5.64 -5.08
CA VAL A 318 -3.01 -4.84 -5.99
C VAL A 318 -4.44 -5.38 -6.12
N PRO A 319 -4.71 -6.72 -6.16
CA PRO A 319 -6.08 -7.23 -6.24
C PRO A 319 -6.95 -6.87 -5.03
N VAL A 320 -6.38 -6.80 -3.82
CA VAL A 320 -7.10 -6.33 -2.62
C VAL A 320 -7.52 -4.88 -2.79
N ILE A 321 -6.60 -4.03 -3.29
CA ILE A 321 -6.89 -2.61 -3.50
C ILE A 321 -7.97 -2.43 -4.57
N LYS A 322 -7.92 -3.21 -5.68
CA LYS A 322 -8.96 -3.21 -6.71
C LYS A 322 -10.34 -3.59 -6.15
N ALA A 323 -10.40 -4.59 -5.28
CA ALA A 323 -11.65 -5.00 -4.64
C ALA A 323 -12.19 -3.89 -3.73
N LEU A 324 -11.32 -3.30 -2.89
CA LEU A 324 -11.69 -2.18 -2.02
C LEU A 324 -12.14 -0.94 -2.81
N ALA A 325 -11.41 -0.57 -3.86
CA ALA A 325 -11.75 0.57 -4.71
C ALA A 325 -13.15 0.41 -5.35
N LYS A 326 -13.51 -0.80 -5.80
CA LYS A 326 -14.86 -1.08 -6.32
C LYS A 326 -15.95 -0.87 -5.27
N GLU A 327 -15.75 -1.33 -4.03
CA GLU A 327 -16.74 -1.13 -2.97
C GLU A 327 -16.83 0.34 -2.55
N ILE A 328 -15.71 1.07 -2.52
CA ILE A 328 -15.68 2.53 -2.29
C ILE A 328 -16.45 3.25 -3.41
N GLU A 329 -16.24 2.89 -4.67
CA GLU A 329 -16.99 3.47 -5.79
C GLU A 329 -18.51 3.23 -5.66
N LYS A 330 -18.92 2.02 -5.24
CA LYS A 330 -20.34 1.71 -4.99
C LYS A 330 -20.91 2.57 -3.85
N ALA A 331 -20.16 2.73 -2.76
CA ALA A 331 -20.58 3.57 -1.63
C ALA A 331 -20.73 5.04 -2.07
N LEU A 332 -19.77 5.57 -2.82
CA LEU A 332 -19.81 6.94 -3.33
C LEU A 332 -20.99 7.20 -4.30
N LYS A 333 -21.41 6.20 -5.08
CA LYS A 333 -22.59 6.30 -5.94
C LYS A 333 -23.91 6.34 -5.15
N LYS A 334 -23.93 5.75 -3.95
CA LYS A 334 -25.10 5.78 -3.05
C LYS A 334 -25.19 7.05 -2.21
N LEU A 335 -24.07 7.75 -2.02
CA LEU A 335 -24.05 9.04 -1.33
C LEU A 335 -24.95 10.02 -2.07
N LYS A 336 -26.19 10.16 -1.61
CA LYS A 336 -27.03 11.31 -1.95
C LYS A 336 -26.30 12.53 -1.38
N GLN A 337 -26.20 13.61 -2.13
CA GLN A 337 -25.69 14.89 -1.64
C GLN A 337 -26.46 15.26 -0.38
N THR A 338 -25.87 14.99 0.77
CA THR A 338 -26.45 15.28 2.05
C THR A 338 -26.10 16.70 2.43
N SER A 339 -27.13 17.43 2.79
CA SER A 339 -27.14 18.74 3.42
C SER A 339 -26.08 18.90 4.51
N SER A 340 -25.43 20.05 4.50
CA SER A 340 -24.55 20.66 5.53
C SER A 340 -23.95 19.71 6.58
N ILE A 341 -22.71 19.26 6.32
CA ILE A 341 -21.88 18.60 7.33
C ILE A 341 -21.33 19.69 8.25
N THR A 342 -21.58 19.60 9.55
CA THR A 342 -20.99 20.49 10.55
C THR A 342 -19.62 19.93 10.92
N PHE A 343 -18.58 20.71 10.72
CA PHE A 343 -17.22 20.35 11.09
C PHE A 343 -16.87 20.94 12.46
N LYS A 344 -16.12 20.18 13.26
CA LYS A 344 -15.41 20.76 14.40
C LYS A 344 -14.14 21.45 13.91
N ASP A 345 -13.78 22.55 14.53
CA ASP A 345 -12.49 23.15 14.34
C ASP A 345 -11.46 22.30 15.10
N VAL A 346 -10.55 21.65 14.36
CA VAL A 346 -9.61 20.67 14.92
C VAL A 346 -8.19 21.18 14.70
N ASP A 347 -7.53 21.59 15.79
CA ASP A 347 -6.11 21.95 15.77
C ASP A 347 -5.24 20.69 15.78
N ILE A 348 -4.83 20.26 14.59
CA ILE A 348 -4.01 19.07 14.39
C ILE A 348 -2.63 19.20 15.05
N ASP A 349 -2.06 20.40 15.12
CA ASP A 349 -0.74 20.62 15.72
C ASP A 349 -0.81 20.54 17.25
N GLU A 350 -1.90 20.99 17.86
CA GLU A 350 -2.12 20.85 19.31
C GLU A 350 -2.35 19.38 19.70
N ILE A 351 -3.18 18.65 18.96
CA ILE A 351 -3.39 17.21 19.17
C ILE A 351 -2.07 16.43 19.04
N LYS A 352 -1.24 16.79 18.06
CA LYS A 352 0.09 16.18 17.89
C LYS A 352 0.97 16.42 19.12
N LYS A 353 1.02 17.65 19.63
CA LYS A 353 1.80 18.01 20.84
C LYS A 353 1.30 17.25 22.07
N GLU A 354 0.00 17.13 22.23
CA GLU A 354 -0.62 16.46 23.37
C GLU A 354 -0.40 14.95 23.34
N SER A 355 -0.56 14.32 22.17
CA SER A 355 -0.28 12.91 21.94
C SER A 355 1.20 12.57 22.25
N VAL A 356 2.13 13.41 21.82
CA VAL A 356 3.56 13.24 22.11
C VAL A 356 3.86 13.41 23.61
N ARG A 357 3.26 14.40 24.28
CA ARG A 357 3.41 14.61 25.74
C ARG A 357 2.89 13.41 26.53
N THR A 358 1.75 12.87 26.17
CA THR A 358 1.16 11.70 26.84
C THR A 358 2.06 10.48 26.74
N VAL A 359 2.63 10.20 25.56
CA VAL A 359 3.56 9.09 25.37
C VAL A 359 4.83 9.27 26.19
N ILE A 360 5.42 10.48 26.21
CA ILE A 360 6.63 10.78 27.01
C ILE A 360 6.34 10.60 28.51
N THR A 361 5.17 11.02 28.98
CA THR A 361 4.77 10.88 30.39
C THR A 361 4.62 9.42 30.79
N ASN A 362 4.00 8.58 29.92
CA ASN A 362 3.84 7.17 30.18
C ASN A 362 5.19 6.42 30.20
N LEU A 363 6.10 6.73 29.25
CA LEU A 363 7.45 6.18 29.25
C LEU A 363 8.25 6.54 30.51
N LYS A 364 8.09 7.76 31.05
CA LYS A 364 8.74 8.14 32.31
C LYS A 364 8.21 7.35 33.49
N LYS A 365 6.91 7.05 33.55
CA LYS A 365 6.31 6.20 34.61
C LYS A 365 6.81 4.76 34.55
N GLU A 366 6.98 4.18 33.33
CA GLU A 366 7.50 2.82 33.15
C GLU A 366 8.99 2.68 33.54
N VAL A 367 9.77 3.76 33.45
CA VAL A 367 11.21 3.78 33.85
C VAL A 367 11.38 3.98 35.35
N THR A 368 10.34 4.51 36.03
CA THR A 368 10.38 4.79 37.49
C THR A 368 9.63 3.75 38.33
N ALA A 369 9.00 2.77 37.71
CA ALA A 369 8.35 1.60 38.33
C ALA A 369 9.22 0.35 38.15
#